data_7c9572087b2b406a9e98c9f3ea34dee0
#
_entry.id   7c9572087b2b406a9e98c9f3ea34dee0
#
_cell.length_a   1.000
_cell.length_b   1.000
_cell.length_c   1.000
_cell.angle_alpha   90.00
_cell.angle_beta   90.00
_cell.angle_gamma   90.00
#
_symmetry.space_group_name_H-M   'P 1'
#
loop_
_entity.id
_entity.type
_entity.pdbx_description
1 polymer ?
#
loop_
_entity_poly.entity_id
_entity_poly.type
_entity_poly.pdbx_seq_one_letter_code
_entity_poly.pdbx_strand_id
1 'polypeptide(L)'
;MHGYGKSSRSRPDIPGELAPPNVRRSPSGRIPQWAIDEAFGKAETPPSWRAGPPRPRRKTSWAWSRKRGRPQRSMQFKTVLGIVLVVCLYFSPALFDRLVLPVVAPYLPGAKMPPPGYEAASAPLGTPPASTGSTAFVLQESPRATQPVIAYDPCRPVHYVVRPDNALPGGDVLIREAVAAVSQASGLQFVDDGPTTEAPSDDRSAFQPDRYGKRWVPLLIAWSTPVETPGLAGNVAGLGGSAYVEVAGHPLVLEAGQVRLDAPDLAGIIAGRPDGAAEVRAIIMHELGHVLGLDHVNDPTQLMYAENMGVRDFAAGDRAGLALLGSGPCVPQL
;
A
#
# COMPACT_ATOMS: atom_id res chain seq x y z
N MET A 1 -52.25 -0.30 -11.37
CA MET A 1 -52.81 -1.26 -10.41
C MET A 1 -51.75 -2.25 -10.00
N HIS A 2 -51.63 -2.49 -8.76
CA HIS A 2 -50.73 -3.33 -7.97
C HIS A 2 -49.47 -2.64 -7.44
N GLY A 3 -49.65 -2.11 -6.22
CA GLY A 3 -48.61 -1.65 -5.37
C GLY A 3 -48.01 -2.81 -4.56
N TYR A 4 -46.72 -2.73 -4.31
CA TYR A 4 -46.02 -3.54 -3.29
C TYR A 4 -45.69 -2.70 -2.07
N GLY A 5 -46.37 -3.01 -0.96
CA GLY A 5 -46.17 -2.37 0.32
C GLY A 5 -44.87 -2.83 0.97
N LYS A 6 -44.09 -1.87 1.46
CA LYS A 6 -43.00 -2.12 2.40
C LYS A 6 -43.57 -2.39 3.80
N SER A 7 -43.41 -3.62 4.29
CA SER A 7 -43.67 -3.97 5.68
C SER A 7 -42.48 -3.50 6.53
N SER A 8 -42.67 -2.42 7.28
CA SER A 8 -41.83 -2.03 8.39
C SER A 8 -42.20 -2.87 9.61
N ARG A 9 -41.32 -3.78 10.03
CA ARG A 9 -41.42 -4.40 11.35
C ARG A 9 -40.95 -3.42 12.41
N SER A 10 -41.92 -2.81 13.10
CA SER A 10 -41.70 -2.09 14.34
C SER A 10 -41.22 -3.06 15.42
N ARG A 11 -40.11 -2.71 16.07
CA ARG A 11 -39.67 -3.30 17.35
C ARG A 11 -40.70 -2.92 18.42
N PRO A 12 -41.05 -3.85 19.33
CA PRO A 12 -41.89 -3.50 20.48
C PRO A 12 -41.08 -2.59 21.42
N ASP A 13 -41.68 -1.45 21.78
CA ASP A 13 -41.20 -0.56 22.84
C ASP A 13 -41.27 -1.32 24.18
N ILE A 14 -40.15 -1.49 24.84
CA ILE A 14 -40.04 -1.94 26.22
C ILE A 14 -40.26 -0.70 27.10
N PRO A 15 -41.23 -0.69 28.00
CA PRO A 15 -41.46 0.43 28.94
C PRO A 15 -40.20 0.63 29.79
N GLY A 16 -39.86 1.92 30.03
CA GLY A 16 -38.70 2.32 30.81
C GLY A 16 -38.76 1.79 32.23
N GLU A 17 -37.98 0.77 32.52
CA GLU A 17 -37.70 0.28 33.86
C GLU A 17 -36.56 1.10 34.45
N LEU A 18 -36.89 1.84 35.52
CA LEU A 18 -35.97 2.68 36.28
C LEU A 18 -34.81 1.84 36.82
N ALA A 19 -33.65 1.96 36.21
CA ALA A 19 -32.44 1.37 36.78
C ALA A 19 -32.12 2.05 38.14
N PRO A 20 -31.80 1.29 39.18
CA PRO A 20 -31.47 1.85 40.49
C PRO A 20 -30.23 2.72 40.42
N PRO A 21 -30.10 3.80 41.23
CA PRO A 21 -29.12 4.88 41.05
C PRO A 21 -27.63 4.52 41.30
N ASN A 22 -27.30 3.28 41.60
CA ASN A 22 -25.91 2.87 41.98
C ASN A 22 -25.35 1.65 41.25
N VAL A 23 -25.72 1.42 40.01
CA VAL A 23 -25.17 0.28 39.26
C VAL A 23 -23.86 0.65 38.55
N ARG A 24 -22.77 -0.09 38.83
CA ARG A 24 -21.46 0.09 38.18
C ARG A 24 -21.55 -0.19 36.67
N ARG A 25 -21.12 0.78 35.86
CA ARG A 25 -21.07 0.66 34.39
C ARG A 25 -19.68 0.25 33.92
N SER A 26 -19.62 -0.55 32.85
CA SER A 26 -18.36 -0.84 32.18
C SER A 26 -17.83 0.40 31.45
N PRO A 27 -16.53 0.45 31.04
CA PRO A 27 -15.96 1.56 30.26
C PRO A 27 -16.70 1.83 28.93
N SER A 28 -17.44 0.85 28.42
CA SER A 28 -18.28 0.97 27.22
C SER A 28 -19.70 1.47 27.51
N GLY A 29 -20.03 1.84 28.75
CA GLY A 29 -21.34 2.34 29.19
C GLY A 29 -22.43 1.27 29.34
N ARG A 30 -22.14 -0.02 29.08
CA ARG A 30 -23.07 -1.14 29.25
C ARG A 30 -23.09 -1.60 30.70
N ILE A 31 -24.29 -1.96 31.19
CA ILE A 31 -24.49 -2.55 32.53
C ILE A 31 -24.44 -4.08 32.36
N PRO A 32 -23.47 -4.79 32.99
CA PRO A 32 -23.43 -6.26 32.91
C PRO A 32 -24.61 -6.87 33.73
N GLN A 33 -25.14 -8.00 33.30
CA GLN A 33 -26.29 -8.66 33.92
C GLN A 33 -26.07 -8.96 35.40
N TRP A 34 -24.88 -9.38 35.82
CA TRP A 34 -24.55 -9.64 37.22
C TRP A 34 -24.70 -8.39 38.14
N ALA A 35 -24.42 -7.19 37.58
CA ALA A 35 -24.55 -5.93 38.31
C ALA A 35 -26.02 -5.53 38.50
N ILE A 36 -26.91 -5.97 37.62
CA ILE A 36 -28.35 -5.82 37.71
C ILE A 36 -28.89 -6.79 38.79
N ASP A 37 -28.46 -8.05 38.75
CA ASP A 37 -28.88 -9.09 39.67
C ASP A 37 -28.45 -8.78 41.12
N GLU A 38 -27.25 -8.21 41.32
CA GLU A 38 -26.74 -7.72 42.60
C GLU A 38 -27.58 -6.54 43.14
N ALA A 39 -27.94 -5.59 42.26
CA ALA A 39 -28.76 -4.41 42.65
C ALA A 39 -30.19 -4.77 43.05
N PHE A 40 -30.74 -5.88 42.51
CA PHE A 40 -32.06 -6.38 42.89
C PHE A 40 -32.06 -7.44 44.01
N GLY A 41 -30.90 -7.66 44.67
CA GLY A 41 -30.82 -8.58 45.83
C GLY A 41 -30.99 -10.06 45.45
N LYS A 42 -30.91 -10.43 44.19
CA LYS A 42 -30.91 -11.81 43.73
C LYS A 42 -29.48 -12.40 43.79
N ALA A 43 -28.96 -12.53 45.03
CA ALA A 43 -27.74 -13.27 45.26
C ALA A 43 -28.04 -14.76 45.08
N GLU A 44 -27.53 -15.35 44.01
CA GLU A 44 -27.58 -16.80 43.84
C GLU A 44 -26.73 -17.47 44.90
N THR A 45 -27.35 -18.34 45.70
CA THR A 45 -26.64 -19.25 46.59
C THR A 45 -25.68 -20.10 45.76
N PRO A 46 -24.39 -20.16 46.12
CA PRO A 46 -23.44 -20.95 45.35
C PRO A 46 -23.82 -22.42 45.37
N PRO A 47 -23.70 -23.15 44.25
CA PRO A 47 -24.13 -24.52 44.12
C PRO A 47 -23.40 -25.43 45.11
N SER A 48 -24.16 -26.37 45.73
CA SER A 48 -23.79 -27.23 46.85
C SER A 48 -22.59 -28.17 46.61
N TRP A 49 -22.07 -28.26 45.40
CA TRP A 49 -20.90 -29.08 45.09
C TRP A 49 -19.55 -28.47 45.54
N ARG A 50 -19.53 -27.24 46.01
CA ARG A 50 -18.31 -26.58 46.56
C ARG A 50 -18.08 -26.81 48.05
N ALA A 51 -19.01 -27.43 48.79
CA ALA A 51 -18.83 -27.81 50.16
C ALA A 51 -18.16 -29.19 50.27
N GLY A 52 -16.86 -29.28 50.12
CA GLY A 52 -16.11 -30.47 50.46
C GLY A 52 -16.11 -30.75 51.97
N PRO A 53 -16.02 -32.02 52.43
CA PRO A 53 -16.07 -32.36 53.85
C PRO A 53 -14.91 -31.72 54.63
N PRO A 54 -15.13 -31.37 55.93
CA PRO A 54 -14.12 -30.70 56.73
C PRO A 54 -12.89 -31.61 56.93
N ARG A 55 -11.73 -31.14 56.51
CA ARG A 55 -10.47 -31.84 56.69
C ARG A 55 -10.06 -31.85 58.17
N PRO A 56 -9.56 -32.97 58.72
CA PRO A 56 -9.11 -33.05 60.08
C PRO A 56 -7.92 -32.12 60.34
N ARG A 57 -7.95 -31.39 61.42
CA ARG A 57 -6.88 -30.50 61.90
C ARG A 57 -5.61 -31.33 62.14
N ARG A 58 -4.65 -31.25 61.21
CA ARG A 58 -3.29 -31.76 61.45
C ARG A 58 -2.53 -30.76 62.32
N LYS A 59 -2.06 -31.21 63.46
CA LYS A 59 -1.16 -30.46 64.34
C LYS A 59 0.09 -30.06 63.56
N THR A 60 0.30 -28.77 63.38
CA THR A 60 1.48 -28.24 62.71
C THR A 60 2.68 -28.32 63.62
N SER A 61 3.59 -29.22 63.31
CA SER A 61 4.98 -29.13 63.77
C SER A 61 5.62 -27.95 63.00
N TRP A 62 6.17 -27.02 63.73
CA TRP A 62 6.94 -25.90 63.22
C TRP A 62 8.27 -26.44 62.66
N ALA A 63 8.27 -26.78 61.36
CA ALA A 63 9.51 -26.94 60.62
C ALA A 63 9.74 -25.64 59.86
N TRP A 64 10.77 -24.94 60.24
CA TRP A 64 11.29 -23.79 59.49
C TRP A 64 11.73 -24.23 58.11
N SER A 65 10.84 -24.27 57.13
CA SER A 65 11.18 -24.37 55.72
C SER A 65 11.75 -23.04 55.29
N ARG A 66 13.06 -22.94 55.22
CA ARG A 66 13.73 -21.84 54.49
C ARG A 66 13.23 -21.91 53.05
N LYS A 67 12.24 -21.09 52.71
CA LYS A 67 11.93 -20.79 51.32
C LYS A 67 13.21 -20.22 50.66
N ARG A 68 13.90 -21.05 49.91
CA ARG A 68 14.94 -20.58 48.97
C ARG A 68 14.22 -19.60 48.02
N GLY A 69 14.44 -18.31 48.23
CA GLY A 69 13.98 -17.27 47.32
C GLY A 69 14.51 -17.58 45.92
N ARG A 70 13.62 -17.79 44.99
CA ARG A 70 13.99 -17.76 43.57
C ARG A 70 14.73 -16.44 43.34
N PRO A 71 15.89 -16.46 42.67
CA PRO A 71 16.66 -15.26 42.50
C PRO A 71 15.85 -14.26 41.64
N GLN A 72 15.42 -13.15 42.24
CA GLN A 72 14.79 -12.00 41.63
C GLN A 72 15.77 -11.24 40.70
N ARG A 73 16.94 -11.89 40.42
CA ARG A 73 18.05 -11.35 39.63
C ARG A 73 17.74 -11.14 38.14
N SER A 74 16.74 -11.85 37.56
CA SER A 74 16.53 -11.76 36.11
C SER A 74 15.79 -10.46 35.69
N MET A 75 14.92 -9.92 36.54
CA MET A 75 14.17 -8.71 36.22
C MET A 75 15.05 -7.47 36.38
N GLN A 76 15.85 -7.41 37.47
CA GLN A 76 16.81 -6.32 37.66
C GLN A 76 17.90 -6.31 36.60
N PHE A 77 18.41 -7.48 36.19
CA PHE A 77 19.42 -7.58 35.12
C PHE A 77 18.88 -7.06 33.79
N LYS A 78 17.66 -7.42 33.41
CA LYS A 78 17.01 -6.92 32.18
C LYS A 78 16.79 -5.41 32.22
N THR A 79 16.39 -4.88 33.38
CA THR A 79 16.20 -3.42 33.57
C THR A 79 17.52 -2.67 33.50
N VAL A 80 18.56 -3.16 34.17
CA VAL A 80 19.90 -2.56 34.10
C VAL A 80 20.48 -2.63 32.68
N LEU A 81 20.33 -3.77 31.99
CA LEU A 81 20.76 -3.92 30.61
C LEU A 81 20.01 -2.95 29.68
N GLY A 82 18.71 -2.79 29.88
CA GLY A 82 17.90 -1.80 29.13
C GLY A 82 18.36 -0.36 29.36
N ILE A 83 18.62 0.01 30.62
CA ILE A 83 19.14 1.34 30.94
C ILE A 83 20.54 1.57 30.31
N VAL A 84 21.44 0.59 30.42
CA VAL A 84 22.77 0.68 29.79
C VAL A 84 22.65 0.82 28.29
N LEU A 85 21.74 0.09 27.63
CA LEU A 85 21.51 0.21 26.19
C LEU A 85 21.03 1.62 25.82
N VAL A 86 20.04 2.16 26.55
CA VAL A 86 19.54 3.52 26.33
C VAL A 86 20.62 4.57 26.55
N VAL A 87 21.44 4.43 27.59
CA VAL A 87 22.58 5.31 27.87
C VAL A 87 23.63 5.21 26.76
N CYS A 88 23.98 4.02 26.31
CA CYS A 88 24.91 3.81 25.19
C CYS A 88 24.40 4.46 23.90
N LEU A 89 23.10 4.33 23.59
CA LEU A 89 22.48 4.95 22.41
C LEU A 89 22.47 6.49 22.54
N TYR A 90 22.21 7.01 23.73
CA TYR A 90 22.19 8.46 23.98
C TYR A 90 23.60 9.10 23.86
N PHE A 91 24.66 8.42 24.36
CA PHE A 91 26.04 8.91 24.30
C PHE A 91 26.80 8.51 23.02
N SER A 92 26.17 7.74 22.12
CA SER A 92 26.75 7.32 20.86
C SER A 92 25.82 7.69 19.71
N PRO A 93 25.82 8.94 19.23
CA PRO A 93 24.96 9.41 18.13
C PRO A 93 25.03 8.47 16.92
N ALA A 94 26.23 8.01 16.58
CA ALA A 94 26.43 7.07 15.46
C ALA A 94 25.70 5.72 15.64
N LEU A 95 25.56 5.22 16.87
CA LEU A 95 24.78 4.01 17.15
C LEU A 95 23.27 4.30 17.09
N PHE A 96 22.85 5.45 17.58
CA PHE A 96 21.47 5.89 17.48
C PHE A 96 21.05 6.04 16.01
N ASP A 97 21.85 6.74 15.21
CA ASP A 97 21.59 6.96 13.78
C ASP A 97 21.58 5.66 12.99
N ARG A 98 22.39 4.68 13.39
CA ARG A 98 22.50 3.41 12.67
C ARG A 98 21.46 2.36 13.08
N LEU A 99 21.05 2.32 14.34
CA LEU A 99 20.21 1.24 14.90
C LEU A 99 18.79 1.70 15.24
N VAL A 100 18.61 2.94 15.67
CA VAL A 100 17.32 3.44 16.15
C VAL A 100 16.64 4.32 15.10
N LEU A 101 17.38 5.27 14.54
CA LEU A 101 16.81 6.23 13.59
C LEU A 101 16.15 5.56 12.37
N PRO A 102 16.70 4.54 11.72
CA PRO A 102 16.04 3.88 10.59
C PRO A 102 14.70 3.23 10.96
N VAL A 103 14.57 2.76 12.21
CA VAL A 103 13.35 2.12 12.71
C VAL A 103 12.27 3.13 13.07
N VAL A 104 12.65 4.28 13.64
CA VAL A 104 11.67 5.28 14.12
C VAL A 104 11.41 6.41 13.14
N ALA A 105 12.35 6.70 12.23
CA ALA A 105 12.24 7.79 11.27
C ALA A 105 10.95 7.77 10.43
N PRO A 106 10.46 6.61 9.97
CA PRO A 106 9.21 6.53 9.20
C PRO A 106 7.96 6.96 9.99
N TYR A 107 8.06 7.01 11.33
CA TYR A 107 6.95 7.36 12.21
C TYR A 107 7.07 8.79 12.77
N LEU A 108 8.14 9.49 12.44
CA LEU A 108 8.35 10.87 12.91
C LEU A 108 7.66 11.88 11.96
N PRO A 109 7.26 13.05 12.48
CA PRO A 109 6.85 14.16 11.63
C PRO A 109 7.96 14.53 10.64
N GLY A 110 7.61 14.65 9.35
CA GLY A 110 8.58 14.91 8.29
C GLY A 110 9.30 13.66 7.77
N ALA A 111 8.78 12.45 8.05
CA ALA A 111 9.25 11.22 7.41
C ALA A 111 9.28 11.36 5.88
N LYS A 112 10.31 10.80 5.25
CA LYS A 112 10.50 10.81 3.78
C LYS A 112 10.12 9.51 3.10
N MET A 113 9.65 8.53 3.87
CA MET A 113 9.22 7.21 3.40
C MET A 113 8.07 6.66 4.25
N PRO A 114 7.25 5.76 3.72
CA PRO A 114 6.23 5.04 4.47
C PRO A 114 6.81 4.24 5.64
N PRO A 115 5.97 3.84 6.62
CA PRO A 115 6.35 2.83 7.58
C PRO A 115 6.69 1.51 6.88
N PRO A 116 7.82 0.85 7.26
CA PRO A 116 8.21 -0.42 6.65
C PRO A 116 7.08 -1.45 6.68
N GLY A 117 6.87 -2.12 5.57
CA GLY A 117 5.84 -3.15 5.44
C GLY A 117 4.43 -2.62 5.20
N TYR A 118 4.24 -1.32 5.06
CA TYR A 118 2.91 -0.77 4.75
C TYR A 118 2.44 -1.31 3.39
N GLU A 119 1.24 -1.93 3.37
CA GLU A 119 0.64 -2.60 2.20
C GLU A 119 1.44 -3.77 1.61
N ALA A 120 2.55 -4.20 2.24
CA ALA A 120 3.31 -5.33 1.74
C ALA A 120 2.59 -6.66 2.02
N ALA A 121 2.33 -7.43 0.98
CA ALA A 121 1.89 -8.81 1.09
C ALA A 121 3.10 -9.75 1.30
N SER A 122 2.83 -10.94 1.80
CA SER A 122 3.87 -11.98 2.02
C SER A 122 4.28 -12.71 0.74
N ALA A 123 3.56 -12.49 -0.37
CA ALA A 123 3.79 -13.11 -1.67
C ALA A 123 3.27 -12.15 -2.77
N PRO A 124 3.73 -12.33 -4.04
CA PRO A 124 3.22 -11.54 -5.16
C PRO A 124 1.70 -11.57 -5.26
N LEU A 125 1.11 -10.40 -5.49
CA LEU A 125 -0.34 -10.21 -5.58
C LEU A 125 -0.92 -10.75 -6.89
N GLY A 126 -0.10 -10.85 -7.91
CA GLY A 126 -0.47 -11.41 -9.21
C GLY A 126 0.62 -12.32 -9.75
N THR A 127 0.37 -12.86 -10.93
CA THR A 127 1.31 -13.77 -11.60
C THR A 127 1.58 -13.23 -12.98
N PRO A 128 2.84 -12.90 -13.33
CA PRO A 128 3.21 -12.54 -14.68
C PRO A 128 2.85 -13.66 -15.66
N PRO A 129 2.42 -13.33 -16.89
CA PRO A 129 2.20 -14.33 -17.92
C PRO A 129 3.50 -15.05 -18.26
N ALA A 130 3.39 -16.24 -18.84
CA ALA A 130 4.57 -16.93 -19.36
C ALA A 130 5.28 -16.06 -20.42
N SER A 131 6.61 -15.99 -20.31
CA SER A 131 7.41 -15.22 -21.27
C SER A 131 7.17 -15.71 -22.71
N THR A 132 7.06 -14.79 -23.64
CA THR A 132 6.96 -15.09 -25.08
C THR A 132 8.26 -15.65 -25.66
N GLY A 133 9.37 -15.59 -24.91
CA GLY A 133 10.71 -15.95 -25.37
C GLY A 133 11.35 -14.89 -26.29
N SER A 134 10.66 -13.79 -26.58
CA SER A 134 11.23 -12.69 -27.37
C SER A 134 12.27 -11.92 -26.53
N THR A 135 13.31 -11.44 -27.23
CA THR A 135 14.33 -10.53 -26.66
C THR A 135 14.23 -9.11 -27.22
N ALA A 136 13.17 -8.81 -27.98
CA ALA A 136 12.96 -7.52 -28.62
C ALA A 136 12.37 -6.51 -27.62
N PHE A 137 13.07 -6.27 -26.52
CA PHE A 137 12.77 -5.24 -25.53
C PHE A 137 14.06 -4.68 -24.94
N VAL A 138 14.00 -3.48 -24.40
CA VAL A 138 15.08 -2.83 -23.66
C VAL A 138 14.56 -2.44 -22.28
N LEU A 139 15.37 -2.62 -21.24
CA LEU A 139 15.08 -2.16 -19.90
C LEU A 139 15.78 -0.84 -19.64
N GLN A 140 15.18 0.00 -18.82
CA GLN A 140 15.83 1.21 -18.33
C GLN A 140 17.13 0.86 -17.60
N GLU A 141 18.17 1.68 -17.79
CA GLU A 141 19.48 1.46 -17.21
C GLU A 141 19.42 1.59 -15.68
N SER A 142 19.98 0.60 -15.00
CA SER A 142 20.09 0.63 -13.54
C SER A 142 21.38 1.36 -13.12
N PRO A 143 21.31 2.28 -12.13
CA PRO A 143 22.50 2.89 -11.56
C PRO A 143 23.34 1.90 -10.74
N ARG A 144 22.83 0.69 -10.48
CA ARG A 144 23.48 -0.35 -9.68
C ARG A 144 23.80 -1.55 -10.58
N ALA A 145 25.07 -1.66 -10.99
CA ALA A 145 25.53 -2.75 -11.88
C ALA A 145 25.22 -4.17 -11.38
N THR A 146 25.14 -4.35 -10.04
CA THR A 146 24.80 -5.65 -9.41
C THR A 146 23.30 -5.95 -9.44
N GLN A 147 22.47 -5.01 -9.84
CA GLN A 147 21.03 -5.16 -9.99
C GLN A 147 20.61 -4.60 -11.36
N PRO A 148 20.76 -5.34 -12.44
CA PRO A 148 20.49 -4.82 -13.78
C PRO A 148 19.02 -4.55 -14.07
N VAL A 149 18.10 -5.14 -13.30
CA VAL A 149 16.67 -4.95 -13.42
C VAL A 149 16.15 -4.21 -12.18
N ILE A 150 15.51 -3.06 -12.40
CA ILE A 150 14.75 -2.35 -11.39
C ILE A 150 13.28 -2.45 -11.79
N ALA A 151 12.40 -2.80 -10.85
CA ALA A 151 10.97 -2.99 -11.10
C ALA A 151 10.16 -2.55 -9.89
N TYR A 152 8.84 -2.49 -10.03
CA TYR A 152 7.92 -2.35 -8.91
C TYR A 152 7.92 -3.62 -8.04
N ASP A 153 7.62 -3.47 -6.74
CA ASP A 153 7.45 -4.59 -5.82
C ASP A 153 6.15 -5.34 -6.15
N PRO A 154 6.20 -6.61 -6.65
CA PRO A 154 4.99 -7.36 -6.99
C PRO A 154 4.15 -7.76 -5.77
N CYS A 155 4.67 -7.57 -4.55
CA CYS A 155 4.00 -7.84 -3.30
C CYS A 155 3.25 -6.63 -2.75
N ARG A 156 3.20 -5.52 -3.53
CA ARG A 156 2.42 -4.32 -3.25
C ARG A 156 1.49 -4.02 -4.42
N PRO A 157 0.28 -3.48 -4.16
CA PRO A 157 -0.54 -2.97 -5.24
C PRO A 157 0.13 -1.69 -5.81
N VAL A 158 0.12 -1.55 -7.12
CA VAL A 158 0.48 -0.29 -7.80
C VAL A 158 -0.76 0.59 -7.79
N HIS A 159 -0.84 1.50 -6.82
CA HIS A 159 -1.91 2.48 -6.78
C HIS A 159 -1.74 3.50 -7.90
N TYR A 160 -2.84 3.96 -8.50
CA TYR A 160 -2.81 5.06 -9.45
C TYR A 160 -3.92 6.06 -9.22
N VAL A 161 -3.65 7.30 -9.57
CA VAL A 161 -4.60 8.42 -9.53
C VAL A 161 -4.59 9.13 -10.88
N VAL A 162 -5.73 9.70 -11.24
CA VAL A 162 -5.87 10.46 -12.49
C VAL A 162 -6.15 11.92 -12.16
N ARG A 163 -5.35 12.84 -12.73
CA ARG A 163 -5.67 14.26 -12.72
C ARG A 163 -6.61 14.58 -13.88
N PRO A 164 -7.85 15.03 -13.60
CA PRO A 164 -8.86 15.23 -14.62
C PRO A 164 -8.72 16.56 -15.39
N ASP A 165 -7.84 17.48 -14.94
CA ASP A 165 -7.61 18.74 -15.63
C ASP A 165 -7.15 18.45 -17.07
N ASN A 166 -7.70 19.16 -18.05
CA ASN A 166 -7.48 18.95 -19.48
C ASN A 166 -7.90 17.55 -20.02
N ALA A 167 -8.65 16.75 -19.26
CA ALA A 167 -9.05 15.42 -19.68
C ALA A 167 -9.87 15.43 -20.98
N LEU A 168 -9.58 14.48 -21.86
CA LEU A 168 -10.33 14.29 -23.09
C LEU A 168 -11.68 13.60 -22.80
N PRO A 169 -12.73 13.88 -23.59
CA PRO A 169 -13.96 13.09 -23.52
C PRO A 169 -13.67 11.60 -23.70
N GLY A 170 -14.06 10.76 -22.72
CA GLY A 170 -13.76 9.32 -22.71
C GLY A 170 -12.32 8.96 -22.35
N GLY A 171 -11.47 9.91 -22.02
CA GLY A 171 -10.08 9.70 -21.68
C GLY A 171 -9.87 8.80 -20.44
N ASP A 172 -10.81 8.83 -19.50
CA ASP A 172 -10.86 7.95 -18.34
C ASP A 172 -11.04 6.46 -18.74
N VAL A 173 -11.79 6.17 -19.79
CA VAL A 173 -11.94 4.80 -20.33
C VAL A 173 -10.63 4.35 -20.94
N LEU A 174 -9.99 5.19 -21.74
CA LEU A 174 -8.70 4.86 -22.39
C LEU A 174 -7.61 4.58 -21.37
N ILE A 175 -7.55 5.36 -20.28
CA ILE A 175 -6.61 5.13 -19.17
C ILE A 175 -6.88 3.77 -18.50
N ARG A 176 -8.14 3.48 -18.14
CA ARG A 176 -8.47 2.19 -17.49
C ARG A 176 -8.15 0.99 -18.39
N GLU A 177 -8.43 1.08 -19.69
CA GLU A 177 -8.10 0.02 -20.66
C GLU A 177 -6.58 -0.17 -20.79
N ALA A 178 -5.81 0.92 -20.84
CA ALA A 178 -4.35 0.88 -20.90
C ALA A 178 -3.76 0.27 -19.62
N VAL A 179 -4.21 0.69 -18.44
CA VAL A 179 -3.80 0.12 -17.14
C VAL A 179 -4.13 -1.36 -17.08
N ALA A 180 -5.31 -1.78 -17.52
CA ALA A 180 -5.70 -3.19 -17.55
C ALA A 180 -4.79 -4.02 -18.48
N ALA A 181 -4.41 -3.50 -19.66
CA ALA A 181 -3.49 -4.16 -20.59
C ALA A 181 -2.09 -4.31 -19.96
N VAL A 182 -1.58 -3.27 -19.30
CA VAL A 182 -0.28 -3.30 -18.60
C VAL A 182 -0.32 -4.28 -17.42
N SER A 183 -1.39 -4.27 -16.61
CA SER A 183 -1.59 -5.22 -15.52
C SER A 183 -1.58 -6.67 -16.03
N GLN A 184 -2.28 -6.93 -17.12
CA GLN A 184 -2.31 -8.26 -17.74
C GLN A 184 -0.93 -8.69 -18.27
N ALA A 185 -0.18 -7.78 -18.89
CA ALA A 185 1.13 -8.08 -19.45
C ALA A 185 2.24 -8.24 -18.41
N SER A 186 2.16 -7.54 -17.28
CA SER A 186 3.15 -7.59 -16.22
C SER A 186 2.78 -8.55 -15.07
N GLY A 187 1.48 -8.81 -14.85
CA GLY A 187 0.99 -9.52 -13.67
C GLY A 187 0.93 -8.64 -12.41
N LEU A 188 1.34 -7.37 -12.49
CA LEU A 188 1.21 -6.44 -11.37
C LEU A 188 -0.26 -6.06 -11.14
N GLN A 189 -0.64 -5.92 -9.89
CA GLN A 189 -2.00 -5.53 -9.50
C GLN A 189 -2.10 -4.01 -9.37
N PHE A 190 -2.97 -3.40 -10.18
CA PHE A 190 -3.24 -1.97 -10.13
C PHE A 190 -4.52 -1.66 -9.36
N VAL A 191 -4.50 -0.58 -8.59
CA VAL A 191 -5.65 -0.10 -7.80
C VAL A 191 -5.93 1.36 -8.18
N ASP A 192 -7.16 1.62 -8.62
CA ASP A 192 -7.63 2.98 -8.93
C ASP A 192 -8.04 3.69 -7.64
N ASP A 193 -7.28 4.70 -7.24
CA ASP A 193 -7.59 5.55 -6.08
C ASP A 193 -8.44 6.78 -6.46
N GLY A 194 -8.85 6.87 -7.72
CA GLY A 194 -9.72 7.93 -8.23
C GLY A 194 -8.99 9.21 -8.63
N PRO A 195 -9.72 10.34 -8.68
CA PRO A 195 -9.17 11.60 -9.15
C PRO A 195 -8.27 12.28 -8.12
N THR A 196 -7.27 13.02 -8.62
CA THR A 196 -6.39 13.85 -7.80
C THR A 196 -6.30 15.28 -8.34
N THR A 197 -5.94 16.22 -7.46
CA THR A 197 -5.56 17.60 -7.82
C THR A 197 -4.04 17.78 -7.90
N GLU A 198 -3.25 16.69 -7.77
CA GLU A 198 -1.81 16.77 -7.88
C GLU A 198 -1.41 17.13 -9.31
N ALA A 199 -0.64 18.22 -9.45
CA ALA A 199 -0.04 18.57 -10.73
C ALA A 199 1.21 17.72 -11.00
N PRO A 200 1.51 17.36 -12.26
CA PRO A 200 2.75 16.70 -12.61
C PRO A 200 3.97 17.59 -12.27
N SER A 201 5.07 16.98 -11.82
CA SER A 201 6.28 17.70 -11.44
C SER A 201 7.51 16.82 -11.67
N ASP A 202 8.62 17.41 -12.10
CA ASP A 202 9.90 16.71 -12.22
C ASP A 202 10.50 16.39 -10.85
N ASP A 203 10.17 17.19 -9.83
CA ASP A 203 10.60 17.01 -8.44
C ASP A 203 9.55 16.33 -7.56
N ARG A 204 8.79 15.39 -8.15
CA ARG A 204 7.73 14.69 -7.42
C ARG A 204 8.30 13.83 -6.28
N SER A 205 7.95 14.18 -5.03
CA SER A 205 8.35 13.37 -3.87
C SER A 205 7.67 12.00 -3.90
N ALA A 206 8.43 10.93 -3.64
CA ALA A 206 7.90 9.57 -3.56
C ALA A 206 7.04 9.31 -2.33
N PHE A 207 7.04 10.20 -1.33
CA PHE A 207 6.20 10.11 -0.15
C PHE A 207 5.56 11.47 0.16
N GLN A 208 4.22 11.51 0.13
CA GLN A 208 3.41 12.71 0.37
C GLN A 208 2.30 12.41 1.39
N PRO A 209 2.63 12.28 2.69
CA PRO A 209 1.71 11.82 3.72
C PRO A 209 0.47 12.69 3.89
N ASP A 210 0.59 13.99 3.64
CA ASP A 210 -0.54 14.93 3.74
C ASP A 210 -1.60 14.71 2.63
N ARG A 211 -1.19 14.13 1.50
CA ARG A 211 -2.08 13.88 0.36
C ARG A 211 -2.53 12.42 0.28
N TYR A 212 -1.61 11.49 0.46
CA TYR A 212 -1.83 10.06 0.21
C TYR A 212 -1.69 9.18 1.47
N GLY A 213 -1.53 9.79 2.65
CA GLY A 213 -1.41 9.06 3.91
C GLY A 213 -0.09 8.32 4.03
N LYS A 214 -0.13 7.09 4.58
CA LYS A 214 1.06 6.33 4.97
C LYS A 214 1.63 5.43 3.87
N ARG A 215 1.24 5.61 2.60
CA ARG A 215 1.71 4.80 1.46
C ARG A 215 2.71 5.57 0.62
N TRP A 216 3.40 4.87 -0.26
CA TRP A 216 4.08 5.49 -1.38
C TRP A 216 3.08 6.25 -2.24
N VAL A 217 3.53 7.31 -2.91
CA VAL A 217 2.64 8.07 -3.77
C VAL A 217 2.13 7.19 -4.91
N PRO A 218 0.83 7.25 -5.25
CA PRO A 218 0.29 6.55 -6.40
C PRO A 218 0.99 6.96 -7.70
N LEU A 219 1.00 6.10 -8.70
CA LEU A 219 1.29 6.49 -10.07
C LEU A 219 0.33 7.64 -10.48
N LEU A 220 0.88 8.77 -10.89
CA LEU A 220 0.10 9.92 -11.37
C LEU A 220 -0.08 9.82 -12.89
N ILE A 221 -1.31 9.80 -13.37
CA ILE A 221 -1.64 9.95 -14.78
C ILE A 221 -2.30 11.31 -14.97
N ALA A 222 -1.66 12.19 -15.72
CA ALA A 222 -2.12 13.56 -15.88
C ALA A 222 -2.29 13.92 -17.36
N TRP A 223 -3.45 14.42 -17.71
CA TRP A 223 -3.63 15.19 -18.94
C TRP A 223 -2.98 16.54 -18.74
N SER A 224 -2.08 16.91 -19.64
CA SER A 224 -1.26 18.12 -19.52
C SER A 224 -1.22 18.86 -20.85
N THR A 225 -0.47 19.93 -20.89
CA THR A 225 -0.20 20.71 -22.10
C THR A 225 1.29 21.04 -22.17
N PRO A 226 1.84 21.38 -23.36
CA PRO A 226 3.23 21.87 -23.45
C PRO A 226 3.52 23.12 -22.60
N VAL A 227 2.51 23.89 -22.24
CA VAL A 227 2.68 25.06 -21.34
C VAL A 227 2.92 24.61 -19.92
N GLU A 228 2.20 23.58 -19.45
CA GLU A 228 2.35 23.04 -18.10
C GLU A 228 3.55 22.08 -17.99
N THR A 229 3.77 21.29 -19.03
CA THR A 229 4.87 20.30 -19.12
C THR A 229 5.68 20.61 -20.38
N PRO A 230 6.73 21.44 -20.29
CA PRO A 230 7.53 21.83 -21.47
C PRO A 230 8.14 20.69 -22.25
N GLY A 231 8.38 19.52 -21.61
CA GLY A 231 8.88 18.31 -22.28
C GLY A 231 7.91 17.71 -23.31
N LEU A 232 6.63 18.11 -23.30
CA LEU A 232 5.64 17.72 -24.32
C LEU A 232 5.71 18.59 -25.60
N ALA A 233 6.54 19.64 -25.62
CA ALA A 233 6.63 20.51 -26.79
C ALA A 233 7.15 19.77 -28.02
N GLY A 234 6.57 20.05 -29.17
CA GLY A 234 6.92 19.42 -30.45
C GLY A 234 6.06 18.20 -30.77
N ASN A 235 6.67 17.07 -31.08
CA ASN A 235 5.96 15.85 -31.47
C ASN A 235 5.93 14.80 -30.32
N VAL A 236 5.89 15.25 -29.07
CA VAL A 236 5.90 14.37 -27.90
C VAL A 236 4.48 14.24 -27.38
N ALA A 237 3.83 13.11 -27.66
CA ALA A 237 2.45 12.83 -27.29
C ALA A 237 2.28 12.44 -25.82
N GLY A 238 3.35 11.97 -25.17
CA GLY A 238 3.36 11.58 -23.76
C GLY A 238 4.77 11.53 -23.20
N LEU A 239 4.87 11.47 -21.89
CA LEU A 239 6.10 11.24 -21.12
C LEU A 239 5.77 10.32 -19.94
N GLY A 240 6.38 9.15 -19.91
CA GLY A 240 6.25 8.17 -18.83
C GLY A 240 7.56 7.90 -18.11
N GLY A 241 7.51 7.61 -16.83
CA GLY A 241 8.67 7.19 -16.06
C GLY A 241 8.42 7.09 -14.58
N SER A 242 9.35 6.48 -13.87
CA SER A 242 9.32 6.31 -12.42
C SER A 242 10.65 6.70 -11.79
N ALA A 243 10.60 7.17 -10.55
CA ALA A 243 11.78 7.23 -9.71
C ALA A 243 12.05 5.84 -9.11
N TYR A 244 13.27 5.59 -8.68
CA TYR A 244 13.57 4.45 -7.82
C TYR A 244 13.79 4.92 -6.38
N VAL A 245 13.44 4.05 -5.44
CA VAL A 245 13.73 4.25 -4.02
C VAL A 245 14.76 3.24 -3.56
N GLU A 246 15.57 3.65 -2.59
CA GLU A 246 16.64 2.85 -2.02
C GLU A 246 16.45 2.72 -0.51
N VAL A 247 16.36 1.49 -0.04
CA VAL A 247 16.45 1.15 1.38
C VAL A 247 17.78 0.42 1.60
N ALA A 248 18.55 0.86 2.59
CA ALA A 248 19.89 0.32 2.84
C ALA A 248 19.88 -1.21 2.99
N GLY A 249 20.69 -1.89 2.17
CA GLY A 249 20.80 -3.35 2.16
C GLY A 249 19.70 -4.09 1.38
N HIS A 250 18.81 -3.36 0.70
CA HIS A 250 17.72 -3.92 -0.11
C HIS A 250 17.88 -3.56 -1.59
N PRO A 251 17.16 -4.26 -2.50
CA PRO A 251 17.10 -3.90 -3.91
C PRO A 251 16.55 -2.48 -4.12
N LEU A 252 16.95 -1.84 -5.22
CA LEU A 252 16.25 -0.66 -5.73
C LEU A 252 14.87 -1.09 -6.26
N VAL A 253 13.85 -0.27 -6.00
CA VAL A 253 12.46 -0.53 -6.41
C VAL A 253 11.91 0.72 -7.07
N LEU A 254 11.17 0.56 -8.17
CA LEU A 254 10.49 1.68 -8.84
C LEU A 254 9.29 2.12 -7.99
N GLU A 255 9.17 3.43 -7.82
CA GLU A 255 8.06 4.08 -7.13
C GLU A 255 7.79 5.46 -7.76
N ALA A 256 6.73 6.13 -7.34
CA ALA A 256 6.40 7.50 -7.73
C ALA A 256 6.29 7.73 -9.24
N GLY A 257 5.78 6.76 -9.98
CA GLY A 257 5.58 6.87 -11.41
C GLY A 257 4.72 8.05 -11.82
N GLN A 258 4.98 8.61 -13.01
CA GLN A 258 4.16 9.64 -13.64
C GLN A 258 3.99 9.33 -15.12
N VAL A 259 2.79 9.59 -15.63
CA VAL A 259 2.47 9.70 -17.05
C VAL A 259 1.89 11.09 -17.29
N ARG A 260 2.47 11.82 -18.22
CA ARG A 260 2.01 13.15 -18.67
C ARG A 260 1.61 13.03 -20.12
N LEU A 261 0.37 13.33 -20.45
CA LEU A 261 -0.23 13.16 -21.77
C LEU A 261 -0.50 14.53 -22.38
N ASP A 262 -0.05 14.76 -23.61
CA ASP A 262 -0.34 16.00 -24.34
C ASP A 262 -1.81 16.02 -24.78
N ALA A 263 -2.66 16.63 -23.97
CA ALA A 263 -4.09 16.64 -24.22
C ALA A 263 -4.48 17.30 -25.56
N PRO A 264 -3.93 18.45 -25.97
CA PRO A 264 -4.17 19.04 -27.28
C PRO A 264 -3.82 18.11 -28.45
N ASP A 265 -2.64 17.48 -28.43
CA ASP A 265 -2.19 16.61 -29.50
C ASP A 265 -3.05 15.35 -29.59
N LEU A 266 -3.29 14.71 -28.45
CA LEU A 266 -4.12 13.51 -28.36
C LEU A 266 -5.59 13.78 -28.75
N ALA A 267 -6.13 14.96 -28.45
CA ALA A 267 -7.43 15.37 -28.95
C ALA A 267 -7.45 15.49 -30.48
N GLY A 268 -6.37 16.02 -31.06
CA GLY A 268 -6.17 16.08 -32.51
C GLY A 268 -6.11 14.68 -33.17
N ILE A 269 -5.45 13.72 -32.55
CA ILE A 269 -5.39 12.32 -33.01
C ILE A 269 -6.79 11.70 -33.00
N ILE A 270 -7.56 11.86 -31.93
CA ILE A 270 -8.93 11.33 -31.83
C ILE A 270 -9.84 11.95 -32.90
N ALA A 271 -9.77 13.26 -33.09
CA ALA A 271 -10.61 13.97 -34.06
C ALA A 271 -10.22 13.70 -35.52
N GLY A 272 -8.94 13.46 -35.78
CA GLY A 272 -8.40 13.34 -37.14
C GLY A 272 -8.42 11.94 -37.72
N ARG A 273 -8.65 10.88 -36.91
CA ARG A 273 -8.51 9.47 -37.34
C ARG A 273 -9.68 8.61 -36.86
N PRO A 274 -10.22 7.71 -37.69
CA PRO A 274 -11.30 6.78 -37.30
C PRO A 274 -10.91 5.88 -36.10
N ASP A 275 -9.62 5.49 -36.01
CA ASP A 275 -9.03 4.66 -34.96
C ASP A 275 -8.24 5.46 -33.92
N GLY A 276 -8.41 6.80 -33.89
CA GLY A 276 -7.66 7.70 -33.01
C GLY A 276 -7.73 7.37 -31.54
N ALA A 277 -8.89 6.91 -31.05
CA ALA A 277 -9.03 6.45 -29.65
C ALA A 277 -8.15 5.22 -29.35
N ALA A 278 -8.04 4.26 -30.28
CA ALA A 278 -7.17 3.10 -30.12
C ALA A 278 -5.68 3.51 -30.16
N GLU A 279 -5.34 4.54 -30.96
CA GLU A 279 -4.00 5.10 -31.00
C GLU A 279 -3.64 5.79 -29.70
N VAL A 280 -4.53 6.62 -29.16
CA VAL A 280 -4.33 7.29 -27.84
C VAL A 280 -4.19 6.26 -26.73
N ARG A 281 -5.01 5.20 -26.72
CA ARG A 281 -4.82 4.08 -25.77
C ARG A 281 -3.44 3.44 -25.89
N ALA A 282 -2.96 3.22 -27.12
CA ALA A 282 -1.63 2.66 -27.37
C ALA A 282 -0.51 3.57 -26.86
N ILE A 283 -0.65 4.89 -27.02
CA ILE A 283 0.29 5.88 -26.47
C ILE A 283 0.29 5.80 -24.94
N ILE A 284 -0.88 5.75 -24.28
CA ILE A 284 -0.94 5.60 -22.83
C ILE A 284 -0.27 4.30 -22.37
N MET A 285 -0.44 3.20 -23.11
CA MET A 285 0.23 1.92 -22.82
C MET A 285 1.75 2.02 -22.99
N HIS A 286 2.23 2.72 -23.99
CA HIS A 286 3.66 3.00 -24.21
C HIS A 286 4.25 3.76 -23.00
N GLU A 287 3.62 4.84 -22.58
CA GLU A 287 4.07 5.63 -21.42
C GLU A 287 4.04 4.81 -20.11
N LEU A 288 3.04 3.95 -19.95
CA LEU A 288 2.98 3.02 -18.82
C LEU A 288 4.07 1.95 -18.90
N GLY A 289 4.51 1.56 -20.10
CA GLY A 289 5.69 0.72 -20.32
C GLY A 289 6.95 1.35 -19.71
N HIS A 290 7.17 2.64 -19.97
CA HIS A 290 8.26 3.40 -19.34
C HIS A 290 8.14 3.50 -17.83
N VAL A 291 6.94 3.70 -17.32
CA VAL A 291 6.69 3.69 -15.86
C VAL A 291 7.13 2.39 -15.22
N LEU A 292 6.89 1.25 -15.87
CA LEU A 292 7.27 -0.05 -15.33
C LEU A 292 8.75 -0.38 -15.50
N GLY A 293 9.50 0.36 -16.32
CA GLY A 293 10.94 0.17 -16.50
C GLY A 293 11.37 -0.31 -17.88
N LEU A 294 10.47 -0.32 -18.88
CA LEU A 294 10.87 -0.50 -20.27
C LEU A 294 11.49 0.78 -20.83
N ASP A 295 12.45 0.63 -21.74
CA ASP A 295 12.99 1.70 -22.58
C ASP A 295 12.63 1.46 -24.04
N HIS A 296 12.92 2.43 -24.89
CA HIS A 296 12.71 2.30 -26.32
C HIS A 296 13.52 1.15 -26.94
N VAL A 297 12.87 0.36 -27.75
CA VAL A 297 13.51 -0.72 -28.52
C VAL A 297 13.60 -0.35 -30.00
N ASN A 298 14.72 -0.66 -30.64
CA ASN A 298 14.90 -0.40 -32.08
C ASN A 298 14.25 -1.49 -32.95
N ASP A 299 12.94 -1.70 -32.73
CA ASP A 299 12.11 -2.65 -33.50
C ASP A 299 10.73 -2.05 -33.73
N PRO A 300 10.38 -1.60 -34.95
CA PRO A 300 9.12 -0.93 -35.26
C PRO A 300 7.88 -1.83 -35.15
N THR A 301 8.05 -3.12 -34.90
CA THR A 301 6.94 -4.06 -34.65
C THR A 301 6.51 -4.10 -33.19
N GLN A 302 7.28 -3.49 -32.30
CA GLN A 302 6.98 -3.38 -30.86
C GLN A 302 6.28 -2.07 -30.54
N LEU A 303 5.44 -2.06 -29.53
CA LEU A 303 4.79 -0.83 -29.05
C LEU A 303 5.81 0.14 -28.44
N MET A 304 6.87 -0.38 -27.79
CA MET A 304 7.95 0.42 -27.20
C MET A 304 8.97 0.94 -28.22
N TYR A 305 8.70 0.88 -29.54
CA TYR A 305 9.47 1.64 -30.52
C TYR A 305 9.19 3.14 -30.33
N ALA A 306 10.23 3.97 -30.46
CA ALA A 306 10.16 5.42 -30.15
C ALA A 306 9.13 6.19 -30.97
N GLU A 307 8.80 5.74 -32.18
CA GLU A 307 7.80 6.34 -33.06
C GLU A 307 6.59 5.40 -33.19
N ASN A 308 5.38 5.95 -33.17
CA ASN A 308 4.18 5.13 -33.34
C ASN A 308 4.04 4.71 -34.82
N MET A 309 4.33 3.43 -35.07
CA MET A 309 4.22 2.80 -36.40
C MET A 309 2.86 2.13 -36.65
N GLY A 310 1.84 2.50 -35.92
CA GLY A 310 0.50 1.94 -36.03
C GLY A 310 0.29 0.68 -35.17
N VAL A 311 1.23 0.33 -34.31
CA VAL A 311 1.07 -0.74 -33.30
C VAL A 311 0.06 -0.27 -32.26
N ARG A 312 -0.96 -1.09 -31.96
CA ARG A 312 -2.07 -0.72 -31.07
C ARG A 312 -2.12 -1.53 -29.77
N ASP A 313 -1.21 -2.48 -29.61
CA ASP A 313 -1.13 -3.34 -28.42
C ASP A 313 0.32 -3.79 -28.20
N PHE A 314 0.64 -4.26 -26.98
CA PHE A 314 1.94 -4.83 -26.70
C PHE A 314 2.23 -6.01 -27.61
N ALA A 315 3.38 -5.99 -28.29
CA ALA A 315 3.89 -7.08 -29.09
C ALA A 315 4.67 -8.09 -28.24
N ALA A 316 5.27 -9.08 -28.87
CA ALA A 316 5.93 -10.18 -28.16
C ALA A 316 7.12 -9.73 -27.29
N GLY A 317 7.92 -8.75 -27.77
CA GLY A 317 9.03 -8.20 -27.01
C GLY A 317 8.56 -7.39 -25.82
N ASP A 318 7.61 -6.48 -26.02
CA ASP A 318 7.04 -5.67 -24.96
C ASP A 318 6.49 -6.54 -23.82
N ARG A 319 5.72 -7.60 -24.18
CA ARG A 319 5.17 -8.56 -23.21
C ARG A 319 6.23 -9.35 -22.46
N ALA A 320 7.32 -9.72 -23.14
CA ALA A 320 8.43 -10.41 -22.48
C ALA A 320 9.11 -9.52 -21.45
N GLY A 321 9.36 -8.25 -21.79
CA GLY A 321 9.94 -7.26 -20.90
C GLY A 321 9.03 -6.96 -19.71
N LEU A 322 7.71 -6.73 -19.95
CA LEU A 322 6.73 -6.49 -18.90
C LEU A 322 6.57 -7.69 -17.94
N ALA A 323 6.54 -8.92 -18.47
CA ALA A 323 6.49 -10.13 -17.65
C ALA A 323 7.73 -10.27 -16.76
N LEU A 324 8.93 -9.93 -17.30
CA LEU A 324 10.16 -9.91 -16.52
C LEU A 324 10.09 -8.86 -15.40
N LEU A 325 9.63 -7.65 -15.68
CA LEU A 325 9.48 -6.56 -14.71
C LEU A 325 8.44 -6.89 -13.63
N GLY A 326 7.41 -7.66 -13.96
CA GLY A 326 6.43 -8.15 -12.98
C GLY A 326 6.91 -9.32 -12.12
N SER A 327 8.09 -9.89 -12.41
CA SER A 327 8.66 -11.07 -11.71
C SER A 327 9.70 -10.70 -10.66
N GLY A 328 9.75 -9.44 -10.21
CA GLY A 328 10.70 -8.96 -9.23
C GLY A 328 10.57 -9.63 -7.85
N PRO A 329 11.57 -9.46 -6.98
CA PRO A 329 11.48 -9.93 -5.60
C PRO A 329 10.54 -9.04 -4.77
N CYS A 330 9.86 -9.63 -3.78
CA CYS A 330 9.18 -8.85 -2.75
C CYS A 330 10.19 -8.09 -1.88
N VAL A 331 9.91 -6.83 -1.59
CA VAL A 331 10.73 -5.96 -0.73
C VAL A 331 9.87 -5.41 0.42
N PRO A 332 9.53 -6.24 1.42
CA PRO A 332 8.62 -5.84 2.50
C PRO A 332 9.18 -4.72 3.39
N GLN A 333 10.45 -4.36 3.23
CA GLN A 333 11.11 -3.30 4.00
C GLN A 333 10.88 -1.88 3.41
N LEU A 334 10.29 -1.81 2.22
CA LEU A 334 9.85 -0.56 1.61
C LEU A 334 8.70 0.07 2.38
#